data_31f0666ac93ede0cbb2d3930a5b2da4c
#
_entry.id   31f0666ac93ede0cbb2d3930a5b2da4c
#
_cell.length_a   1.000
_cell.length_b   1.000
_cell.length_c   1.000
_cell.angle_alpha   90.00
_cell.angle_beta   90.00
_cell.angle_gamma   90.00
#
_symmetry.space_group_name_H-M   'P 1'
#
loop_
_entity.id
_entity.type
_entity.pdbx_description
1 polymer ?
#
loop_
_entity_poly.entity_id
_entity_poly.type
_entity_poly.pdbx_seq_one_letter_code
_entity_poly.pdbx_strand_id
1 'polypeptide(L)'
;MKMIAAGVVVLLAASSASAQTRLAGVPQYPLLPPALEIDLALSAAPKHLRDGAGVWILEKSGYTMAKPSANAFTCIVSRRAGDLFPVCWDAEGAKSLLPIDFEDAQMRLSGKSSADIDAAVAERFKSGQYRPPAKAGIAYMLSPLRYRIDERGGVTRTASTPHLMFYGPNLTDSDIGGMRGSYVFINRVGPEGMMIVPVGQKERDAIVAESQSLTERLERAIGVPDRP
;
A
#
# COMPACT_ATOMS: atom_id res chain seq x y z
N MET A 1 -26.32 -2.64 72.48
CA MET A 1 -25.49 -2.01 71.43
C MET A 1 -25.01 -3.11 70.49
N LYS A 2 -25.57 -3.19 69.30
CA LYS A 2 -25.17 -4.14 68.26
C LYS A 2 -24.44 -3.33 67.16
N MET A 3 -23.14 -3.59 67.00
CA MET A 3 -22.34 -3.03 65.90
C MET A 3 -22.53 -3.86 64.65
N ILE A 4 -22.99 -3.23 63.58
CA ILE A 4 -23.11 -3.79 62.24
C ILE A 4 -21.83 -3.41 61.48
N ALA A 5 -21.00 -4.39 61.11
CA ALA A 5 -19.84 -4.20 60.23
C ALA A 5 -20.30 -4.26 58.78
N ALA A 6 -20.12 -3.17 58.04
CA ALA A 6 -20.37 -3.11 56.61
C ALA A 6 -19.10 -3.57 55.85
N GLY A 7 -19.18 -4.69 55.19
CA GLY A 7 -18.13 -5.19 54.29
C GLY A 7 -18.20 -4.49 52.93
N VAL A 8 -17.12 -3.84 52.52
CA VAL A 8 -16.94 -3.26 51.18
C VAL A 8 -16.43 -4.38 50.24
N VAL A 9 -17.25 -4.76 49.30
CA VAL A 9 -16.83 -5.67 48.21
C VAL A 9 -16.24 -4.82 47.08
N VAL A 10 -14.92 -4.92 46.90
CA VAL A 10 -14.22 -4.33 45.74
C VAL A 10 -14.28 -5.30 44.58
N LEU A 11 -15.09 -4.97 43.58
CA LEU A 11 -15.13 -5.69 42.28
C LEU A 11 -13.93 -5.24 41.44
N LEU A 12 -12.92 -6.09 41.31
CA LEU A 12 -11.84 -5.95 40.36
C LEU A 12 -12.37 -6.34 38.96
N ALA A 13 -12.61 -5.34 38.11
CA ALA A 13 -12.88 -5.55 36.72
C ALA A 13 -11.57 -5.95 36.00
N ALA A 14 -11.42 -7.23 35.69
CA ALA A 14 -10.35 -7.72 34.85
C ALA A 14 -10.62 -7.33 33.40
N SER A 15 -9.91 -6.31 32.90
CA SER A 15 -9.87 -5.96 31.49
C SER A 15 -9.17 -7.07 30.71
N SER A 16 -9.93 -7.93 30.05
CA SER A 16 -9.43 -8.94 29.12
C SER A 16 -8.94 -8.23 27.86
N ALA A 17 -7.68 -7.83 27.82
CA ALA A 17 -7.00 -7.46 26.59
C ALA A 17 -6.92 -8.74 25.72
N SER A 18 -7.72 -8.81 24.66
CA SER A 18 -7.63 -9.87 23.66
C SER A 18 -6.27 -9.79 23.01
N ALA A 19 -5.31 -10.58 23.45
CA ALA A 19 -4.05 -10.80 22.75
C ALA A 19 -4.37 -11.48 21.42
N GLN A 20 -4.43 -10.72 20.33
CA GLN A 20 -4.46 -11.28 19.00
C GLN A 20 -3.18 -12.12 18.82
N THR A 21 -3.34 -13.42 18.65
CA THR A 21 -2.24 -14.35 18.36
C THR A 21 -1.58 -13.90 17.05
N ARG A 22 -0.41 -13.26 17.14
CA ARG A 22 0.38 -12.90 15.96
C ARG A 22 0.88 -14.18 15.31
N LEU A 23 0.51 -14.41 14.06
CA LEU A 23 1.08 -15.47 13.26
C LEU A 23 2.54 -15.10 13.00
N ALA A 24 3.47 -15.96 13.42
CA ALA A 24 4.89 -15.74 13.23
C ALA A 24 5.23 -15.73 11.72
N GLY A 25 6.01 -14.74 11.28
CA GLY A 25 6.49 -14.64 9.88
C GLY A 25 5.56 -13.92 8.90
N VAL A 26 4.44 -13.35 9.37
CA VAL A 26 3.53 -12.58 8.51
C VAL A 26 3.49 -11.12 8.95
N PRO A 27 3.90 -10.17 8.09
CA PRO A 27 3.80 -8.76 8.40
C PRO A 27 2.33 -8.37 8.64
N GLN A 28 2.05 -7.77 9.79
CA GLN A 28 0.71 -7.26 10.10
C GLN A 28 0.63 -5.79 9.72
N TYR A 29 -0.13 -5.50 8.68
CA TYR A 29 -0.31 -4.13 8.23
C TYR A 29 -1.25 -3.37 9.14
N PRO A 30 -0.89 -2.14 9.55
CA PRO A 30 -1.81 -1.28 10.27
C PRO A 30 -2.98 -0.92 9.35
N LEU A 31 -4.21 -1.11 9.87
CA LEU A 31 -5.38 -0.54 9.25
C LEU A 31 -5.39 0.96 9.59
N LEU A 32 -5.41 1.78 8.55
CA LEU A 32 -5.43 3.23 8.72
C LEU A 32 -6.87 3.73 8.96
N PRO A 33 -7.06 4.85 9.65
CA PRO A 33 -8.36 5.54 9.64
C PRO A 33 -8.80 5.81 8.20
N PRO A 34 -10.07 5.55 7.82
CA PRO A 34 -10.51 5.63 6.43
C PRO A 34 -10.19 6.95 5.72
N ALA A 35 -10.38 8.09 6.38
CA ALA A 35 -10.04 9.38 5.82
C ALA A 35 -8.53 9.54 5.53
N LEU A 36 -7.68 9.02 6.42
CA LEU A 36 -6.23 9.06 6.22
C LEU A 36 -5.79 8.14 5.07
N GLU A 37 -6.40 6.95 4.95
CA GLU A 37 -6.11 6.03 3.86
C GLU A 37 -6.54 6.60 2.50
N ILE A 38 -7.68 7.29 2.43
CA ILE A 38 -8.13 8.00 1.23
C ILE A 38 -7.13 9.09 0.83
N ASP A 39 -6.74 9.96 1.78
CA ASP A 39 -5.78 11.02 1.52
C ASP A 39 -4.43 10.46 1.03
N LEU A 40 -3.97 9.38 1.67
CA LEU A 40 -2.73 8.72 1.31
C LEU A 40 -2.81 8.07 -0.08
N ALA A 41 -3.87 7.36 -0.41
CA ALA A 41 -4.09 6.78 -1.72
C ALA A 41 -4.08 7.84 -2.83
N LEU A 42 -4.82 8.94 -2.63
CA LEU A 42 -4.90 10.05 -3.58
C LEU A 42 -3.57 10.81 -3.74
N SER A 43 -2.68 10.77 -2.74
CA SER A 43 -1.36 11.40 -2.83
C SER A 43 -0.46 10.80 -3.92
N ALA A 44 -0.75 9.59 -4.39
CA ALA A 44 -0.06 8.98 -5.52
C ALA A 44 -0.34 9.65 -6.86
N ALA A 45 -1.50 10.29 -7.01
CA ALA A 45 -1.94 10.90 -8.26
C ALA A 45 -1.54 12.38 -8.36
N PRO A 46 -1.37 12.92 -9.59
CA PRO A 46 -1.25 14.35 -9.78
C PRO A 46 -2.55 15.06 -9.35
N LYS A 47 -2.43 16.30 -8.87
CA LYS A 47 -3.56 17.05 -8.26
C LYS A 47 -4.83 17.06 -9.09
N HIS A 48 -4.70 17.30 -10.39
CA HIS A 48 -5.85 17.42 -11.30
C HIS A 48 -6.65 16.12 -11.49
N LEU A 49 -6.11 14.98 -11.08
CA LEU A 49 -6.81 13.68 -11.14
C LEU A 49 -7.49 13.30 -9.83
N ARG A 50 -7.05 13.84 -8.68
CA ARG A 50 -7.47 13.39 -7.34
C ARG A 50 -8.96 13.47 -7.09
N ASP A 51 -9.59 14.57 -7.54
CA ASP A 51 -11.03 14.78 -7.31
C ASP A 51 -11.91 13.76 -8.03
N GLY A 52 -11.52 13.32 -9.22
CA GLY A 52 -12.23 12.32 -10.01
C GLY A 52 -11.78 10.88 -9.77
N ALA A 53 -10.66 10.65 -9.11
CA ALA A 53 -10.14 9.30 -8.91
C ALA A 53 -10.97 8.49 -7.92
N GLY A 54 -11.19 7.21 -8.23
CA GLY A 54 -11.75 6.24 -7.31
C GLY A 54 -10.73 5.83 -6.24
N VAL A 55 -11.22 5.40 -5.08
CA VAL A 55 -10.36 4.95 -3.98
C VAL A 55 -10.91 3.67 -3.37
N TRP A 56 -10.03 2.68 -3.20
CA TRP A 56 -10.28 1.52 -2.36
C TRP A 56 -9.40 1.62 -1.12
N ILE A 57 -9.97 1.29 0.03
CA ILE A 57 -9.29 1.27 1.33
C ILE A 57 -9.23 -0.15 1.87
N LEU A 58 -8.20 -0.46 2.65
CA LEU A 58 -8.05 -1.78 3.27
C LEU A 58 -8.80 -1.83 4.60
N GLU A 59 -9.72 -2.78 4.71
CA GLU A 59 -10.43 -3.14 5.92
C GLU A 59 -10.04 -4.54 6.39
N LYS A 60 -10.58 -5.00 7.51
CA LYS A 60 -10.33 -6.36 8.06
C LYS A 60 -10.73 -7.48 7.10
N SER A 61 -11.71 -7.23 6.23
CA SER A 61 -12.21 -8.17 5.23
C SER A 61 -11.51 -8.12 3.87
N GLY A 62 -10.59 -7.18 3.67
CA GLY A 62 -9.94 -6.89 2.40
C GLY A 62 -10.22 -5.47 1.92
N TYR A 63 -9.90 -5.19 0.67
CA TYR A 63 -10.17 -3.87 0.09
C TYR A 63 -11.66 -3.66 -0.17
N THR A 64 -12.16 -2.47 0.22
CA THR A 64 -13.51 -2.01 -0.04
C THR A 64 -13.50 -0.66 -0.76
N MET A 65 -14.51 -0.42 -1.61
CA MET A 65 -14.61 0.83 -2.35
C MET A 65 -15.11 1.96 -1.43
N ALA A 66 -14.23 2.93 -1.15
CA ALA A 66 -14.57 4.13 -0.37
C ALA A 66 -15.06 5.28 -1.26
N LYS A 67 -14.61 5.35 -2.51
CA LYS A 67 -14.97 6.40 -3.46
C LYS A 67 -15.02 5.82 -4.88
N PRO A 68 -16.11 5.98 -5.63
CA PRO A 68 -16.16 5.58 -7.03
C PRO A 68 -15.31 6.50 -7.91
N SER A 69 -14.79 5.98 -9.02
CA SER A 69 -14.03 6.76 -9.99
C SER A 69 -14.96 7.49 -10.97
N ALA A 70 -14.68 8.78 -11.22
CA ALA A 70 -15.31 9.57 -12.27
C ALA A 70 -14.38 9.86 -13.47
N ASN A 71 -13.08 9.56 -13.35
CA ASN A 71 -12.08 9.83 -14.39
C ASN A 71 -11.29 8.58 -14.83
N ALA A 72 -11.80 7.40 -14.48
CA ALA A 72 -11.20 6.10 -14.76
C ALA A 72 -9.85 5.81 -14.07
N PHE A 73 -9.36 6.69 -13.18
CA PHE A 73 -8.24 6.38 -12.30
C PHE A 73 -8.70 5.79 -10.98
N THR A 74 -7.96 4.83 -10.47
CA THR A 74 -8.25 4.16 -9.19
C THR A 74 -7.00 4.10 -8.34
N CYS A 75 -7.09 4.64 -7.12
CA CYS A 75 -5.99 4.75 -6.19
C CYS A 75 -6.19 3.85 -4.98
N ILE A 76 -5.10 3.28 -4.49
CA ILE A 76 -5.05 2.47 -3.27
C ILE A 76 -3.78 2.80 -2.48
N VAL A 77 -3.75 2.37 -1.23
CA VAL A 77 -2.50 2.17 -0.50
C VAL A 77 -2.15 0.69 -0.57
N SER A 78 -1.24 0.31 -1.46
CA SER A 78 -0.81 -1.08 -1.63
C SER A 78 -0.04 -1.59 -0.42
N ARG A 79 -0.17 -2.89 -0.11
CA ARG A 79 0.54 -3.61 0.96
C ARG A 79 1.43 -4.71 0.43
N ARG A 80 1.80 -4.66 -0.83
CA ARG A 80 2.58 -5.73 -1.46
C ARG A 80 3.99 -5.85 -0.90
N ALA A 81 4.46 -7.07 -0.80
CA ALA A 81 5.84 -7.43 -0.43
C ALA A 81 6.34 -6.85 0.91
N GLY A 82 5.45 -6.65 1.89
CA GLY A 82 5.84 -6.08 3.18
C GLY A 82 5.94 -4.55 3.20
N ASP A 83 5.62 -3.88 2.11
CA ASP A 83 5.63 -2.42 2.03
C ASP A 83 4.22 -1.83 2.14
N LEU A 84 4.13 -0.59 2.58
CA LEU A 84 2.95 0.26 2.55
C LEU A 84 3.28 1.46 1.66
N PHE A 85 2.60 1.60 0.53
CA PHE A 85 2.83 2.70 -0.41
C PHE A 85 1.58 3.01 -1.23
N PRO A 86 1.29 4.29 -1.52
CA PRO A 86 0.18 4.66 -2.37
C PRO A 86 0.53 4.50 -3.86
N VAL A 87 -0.44 4.05 -4.63
CA VAL A 87 -0.38 3.90 -6.09
C VAL A 87 -1.74 4.22 -6.71
N CYS A 88 -1.71 4.83 -7.89
CA CYS A 88 -2.92 5.18 -8.63
C CYS A 88 -2.82 4.65 -10.06
N TRP A 89 -3.74 3.79 -10.44
CA TRP A 89 -3.80 3.08 -11.70
C TRP A 89 -4.74 3.79 -12.68
N ASP A 90 -4.41 3.84 -13.96
CA ASP A 90 -5.39 4.14 -15.01
C ASP A 90 -6.39 2.97 -15.20
N ALA A 91 -7.33 3.10 -16.14
CA ALA A 91 -8.34 2.08 -16.38
C ALA A 91 -7.78 0.70 -16.75
N GLU A 92 -6.65 0.66 -17.47
CA GLU A 92 -6.02 -0.62 -17.88
C GLU A 92 -5.35 -1.28 -16.68
N GLY A 93 -4.61 -0.52 -15.86
CA GLY A 93 -3.99 -1.03 -14.64
C GLY A 93 -5.02 -1.42 -13.58
N ALA A 94 -6.09 -0.63 -13.43
CA ALA A 94 -7.19 -0.97 -12.53
C ALA A 94 -7.87 -2.29 -12.92
N LYS A 95 -7.92 -2.62 -14.22
CA LYS A 95 -8.47 -3.88 -14.71
C LYS A 95 -7.50 -5.06 -14.56
N SER A 96 -6.21 -4.86 -14.85
CA SER A 96 -5.24 -5.95 -15.02
C SER A 96 -4.32 -6.17 -13.82
N LEU A 97 -3.96 -5.13 -13.09
CA LEU A 97 -2.95 -5.17 -12.04
C LEU A 97 -3.52 -4.95 -10.63
N LEU A 98 -4.52 -4.08 -10.48
CA LEU A 98 -5.17 -3.84 -9.19
C LEU A 98 -5.77 -5.11 -8.54
N PRO A 99 -6.35 -6.08 -9.28
CA PRO A 99 -6.81 -7.35 -8.68
C PRO A 99 -5.70 -8.12 -7.95
N ILE A 100 -4.44 -7.98 -8.39
CA ILE A 100 -3.29 -8.61 -7.74
C ILE A 100 -3.05 -8.00 -6.35
N ASP A 101 -3.16 -6.67 -6.22
CA ASP A 101 -3.07 -5.99 -4.92
C ASP A 101 -4.17 -6.43 -3.96
N PHE A 102 -5.40 -6.63 -4.46
CA PHE A 102 -6.52 -7.09 -3.65
C PHE A 102 -6.31 -8.51 -3.13
N GLU A 103 -5.84 -9.40 -3.99
CA GLU A 103 -5.57 -10.77 -3.60
C GLU A 103 -4.35 -10.88 -2.67
N ASP A 104 -3.25 -10.16 -2.97
CA ASP A 104 -2.09 -10.12 -2.08
C ASP A 104 -2.53 -9.71 -0.66
N ALA A 105 -3.31 -8.64 -0.52
CA ALA A 105 -3.81 -8.20 0.77
C ALA A 105 -4.70 -9.26 1.45
N GLN A 106 -5.62 -9.89 0.70
CA GLN A 106 -6.50 -10.94 1.23
C GLN A 106 -5.70 -12.17 1.71
N MET A 107 -4.69 -12.58 0.95
CA MET A 107 -3.82 -13.70 1.32
C MET A 107 -3.00 -13.36 2.57
N ARG A 108 -2.47 -12.14 2.70
CA ARG A 108 -1.77 -11.67 3.90
C ARG A 108 -2.68 -11.61 5.11
N LEU A 109 -3.89 -11.10 4.98
CA LEU A 109 -4.88 -11.08 6.06
C LEU A 109 -5.21 -12.50 6.54
N SER A 110 -5.14 -13.51 5.65
CA SER A 110 -5.31 -14.93 5.99
C SER A 110 -4.01 -15.62 6.45
N GLY A 111 -2.90 -14.90 6.63
CA GLY A 111 -1.66 -15.41 7.18
C GLY A 111 -0.74 -16.11 6.17
N LYS A 112 -0.91 -15.90 4.88
CA LYS A 112 -0.02 -16.46 3.86
C LYS A 112 1.31 -15.75 3.81
N SER A 113 2.39 -16.50 3.58
CA SER A 113 3.73 -15.95 3.40
C SER A 113 3.88 -15.23 2.06
N SER A 114 4.90 -14.36 1.94
CA SER A 114 5.22 -13.72 0.66
C SER A 114 5.53 -14.74 -0.44
N ALA A 115 6.19 -15.84 -0.13
CA ALA A 115 6.48 -16.92 -1.08
C ALA A 115 5.22 -17.61 -1.60
N ASP A 116 4.23 -17.88 -0.71
CA ASP A 116 2.94 -18.46 -1.11
C ASP A 116 2.16 -17.51 -2.03
N ILE A 117 2.21 -16.20 -1.74
CA ILE A 117 1.54 -15.18 -2.53
C ILE A 117 2.18 -15.05 -3.92
N ASP A 118 3.52 -14.98 -3.98
CA ASP A 118 4.24 -14.91 -5.25
C ASP A 118 3.96 -16.15 -6.12
N ALA A 119 3.94 -17.35 -5.52
CA ALA A 119 3.59 -18.59 -6.21
C ALA A 119 2.14 -18.58 -6.73
N ALA A 120 1.20 -18.10 -5.92
CA ALA A 120 -0.21 -17.99 -6.33
C ALA A 120 -0.39 -17.02 -7.50
N VAL A 121 0.24 -15.84 -7.44
CA VAL A 121 0.19 -14.83 -8.51
C VAL A 121 0.80 -15.40 -9.81
N ALA A 122 1.94 -16.08 -9.73
CA ALA A 122 2.58 -16.73 -10.88
C ALA A 122 1.65 -17.78 -11.52
N GLU A 123 1.00 -18.63 -10.72
CA GLU A 123 0.07 -19.63 -11.22
C GLU A 123 -1.18 -19.01 -11.90
N ARG A 124 -1.68 -17.87 -11.37
CA ARG A 124 -2.81 -17.17 -12.01
C ARG A 124 -2.45 -16.57 -13.35
N PHE A 125 -1.24 -16.09 -13.55
CA PHE A 125 -0.76 -15.67 -14.86
C PHE A 125 -0.59 -16.87 -15.80
N LYS A 126 -0.06 -17.97 -15.32
CA LYS A 126 0.13 -19.20 -16.08
C LYS A 126 -1.19 -19.81 -16.54
N SER A 127 -2.20 -19.83 -15.67
CA SER A 127 -3.55 -20.32 -15.99
C SER A 127 -4.38 -19.36 -16.83
N GLY A 128 -3.92 -18.11 -17.05
CA GLY A 128 -4.65 -17.07 -17.77
C GLY A 128 -5.77 -16.40 -16.96
N GLN A 129 -5.86 -16.69 -15.65
CA GLN A 129 -6.78 -15.99 -14.75
C GLN A 129 -6.38 -14.52 -14.61
N TYR A 130 -5.08 -14.23 -14.45
CA TYR A 130 -4.53 -12.89 -14.64
C TYR A 130 -3.97 -12.75 -16.03
N ARG A 131 -4.12 -11.55 -16.59
CA ARG A 131 -3.53 -11.18 -17.86
C ARG A 131 -2.75 -9.90 -17.72
N PRO A 132 -1.59 -9.80 -18.38
CA PRO A 132 -0.85 -8.55 -18.41
C PRO A 132 -1.69 -7.43 -19.03
N PRO A 133 -1.36 -6.16 -18.80
CA PRO A 133 -1.99 -5.05 -19.50
C PRO A 133 -1.98 -5.27 -21.02
N ALA A 134 -3.16 -5.13 -21.63
CA ALA A 134 -3.35 -5.39 -23.07
C ALA A 134 -2.93 -4.20 -23.95
N LYS A 135 -2.76 -3.02 -23.35
CA LYS A 135 -2.33 -1.80 -24.03
C LYS A 135 -1.41 -0.98 -23.13
N ALA A 136 -0.70 -0.04 -23.74
CA ALA A 136 0.08 0.93 -23.01
C ALA A 136 -0.80 1.74 -22.03
N GLY A 137 -0.24 2.07 -20.90
CA GLY A 137 -0.92 2.86 -19.88
C GLY A 137 0.04 3.27 -18.77
N ILE A 138 -0.50 3.91 -17.74
CA ILE A 138 0.29 4.55 -16.70
C ILE A 138 -0.26 4.27 -15.31
N ALA A 139 0.66 4.10 -14.37
CA ALA A 139 0.36 4.24 -12.96
C ALA A 139 1.20 5.36 -12.34
N TYR A 140 0.64 6.04 -11.38
CA TYR A 140 1.30 7.10 -10.64
C TYR A 140 1.73 6.61 -9.27
N MET A 141 2.99 6.85 -8.92
CA MET A 141 3.54 6.76 -7.56
C MET A 141 4.25 8.07 -7.20
N LEU A 142 3.48 9.17 -7.21
CA LEU A 142 4.05 10.49 -6.93
C LEU A 142 4.25 10.76 -5.44
N SER A 143 3.61 9.99 -4.57
CA SER A 143 3.82 10.14 -3.12
C SER A 143 5.24 9.76 -2.71
N PRO A 144 5.92 10.54 -1.87
CA PRO A 144 7.21 10.18 -1.28
C PRO A 144 7.06 9.25 -0.07
N LEU A 145 5.83 8.83 0.24
CA LEU A 145 5.49 8.06 1.43
C LEU A 145 5.52 6.57 1.13
N ARG A 146 6.54 5.90 1.63
CA ARG A 146 6.68 4.45 1.58
C ARG A 146 7.26 3.94 2.89
N TYR A 147 6.68 2.89 3.43
CA TYR A 147 7.09 2.28 4.68
C TYR A 147 7.25 0.78 4.51
N ARG A 148 8.30 0.23 5.13
CA ARG A 148 8.50 -1.20 5.29
C ARG A 148 7.90 -1.63 6.61
N ILE A 149 7.15 -2.73 6.59
CA ILE A 149 6.60 -3.35 7.79
C ILE A 149 7.26 -4.71 7.96
N ASP A 150 7.99 -4.88 9.05
CA ASP A 150 8.65 -6.15 9.36
C ASP A 150 7.68 -7.18 9.97
N GLU A 151 8.17 -8.41 10.11
CA GLU A 151 7.39 -9.54 10.67
C GLU A 151 6.94 -9.31 12.12
N ARG A 152 7.58 -8.39 12.83
CA ARG A 152 7.25 -8.02 14.20
C ARG A 152 6.27 -6.85 14.29
N GLY A 153 5.88 -6.30 13.14
CA GLY A 153 5.04 -5.12 13.03
C GLY A 153 5.80 -3.81 13.24
N GLY A 154 7.14 -3.84 13.24
CA GLY A 154 7.97 -2.65 13.23
C GLY A 154 7.82 -1.91 11.90
N VAL A 155 7.67 -0.59 11.96
CA VAL A 155 7.46 0.26 10.79
C VAL A 155 8.68 1.13 10.57
N THR A 156 9.24 1.07 9.36
CA THR A 156 10.40 1.87 8.97
C THR A 156 10.09 2.62 7.69
N ARG A 157 10.32 3.93 7.69
CA ARG A 157 10.22 4.73 6.46
C ARG A 157 11.33 4.33 5.49
N THR A 158 10.97 4.05 4.26
CA THR A 158 11.93 3.74 3.18
C THR A 158 11.99 4.88 2.17
N ALA A 159 13.12 5.00 1.49
CA ALA A 159 13.24 5.98 0.42
C ALA A 159 12.25 5.65 -0.71
N SER A 160 11.47 6.65 -1.10
CA SER A 160 10.59 6.58 -2.26
C SER A 160 10.78 7.84 -3.09
N THR A 161 11.33 7.68 -4.27
CA THR A 161 11.41 8.78 -5.23
C THR A 161 10.08 8.84 -5.99
N PRO A 162 9.38 9.98 -6.01
CA PRO A 162 8.22 10.18 -6.86
C PRO A 162 8.51 9.81 -8.32
N HIS A 163 7.64 8.97 -8.91
CA HIS A 163 7.85 8.44 -10.25
C HIS A 163 6.55 8.08 -10.96
N LEU A 164 6.65 7.93 -12.26
CA LEU A 164 5.65 7.36 -13.15
C LEU A 164 6.02 5.91 -13.44
N MET A 165 5.03 5.08 -13.65
CA MET A 165 5.19 3.71 -14.09
C MET A 165 4.43 3.50 -15.39
N PHE A 166 5.10 2.98 -16.41
CA PHE A 166 4.47 2.59 -17.66
C PHE A 166 4.46 1.08 -17.78
N TYR A 167 3.38 0.49 -18.26
CA TYR A 167 3.28 -0.96 -18.40
C TYR A 167 4.26 -1.44 -19.45
N GLY A 168 5.10 -2.39 -19.07
CA GLY A 168 6.13 -3.00 -19.91
C GLY A 168 6.21 -4.50 -19.66
N PRO A 169 5.12 -5.28 -19.93
CA PRO A 169 5.13 -6.72 -19.71
C PRO A 169 6.29 -7.39 -20.42
N ASN A 170 7.04 -8.19 -19.65
CA ASN A 170 8.21 -8.94 -20.10
C ASN A 170 9.41 -8.14 -20.62
N LEU A 171 9.38 -6.80 -20.52
CA LEU A 171 10.55 -5.98 -20.82
C LEU A 171 11.63 -6.17 -19.76
N THR A 172 12.89 -6.03 -20.19
CA THR A 172 14.09 -6.00 -19.35
C THR A 172 14.79 -4.65 -19.47
N ASP A 173 15.72 -4.35 -18.57
CA ASP A 173 16.53 -3.13 -18.67
C ASP A 173 17.31 -3.06 -19.99
N SER A 174 17.76 -4.19 -20.53
CA SER A 174 18.46 -4.25 -21.80
C SER A 174 17.59 -3.86 -23.01
N ASP A 175 16.29 -4.12 -22.97
CA ASP A 175 15.37 -3.79 -24.07
C ASP A 175 15.16 -2.28 -24.22
N ILE A 176 15.35 -1.54 -23.13
CA ILE A 176 15.11 -0.08 -23.09
C ILE A 176 16.41 0.73 -22.88
N GLY A 177 17.58 0.06 -22.80
CA GLY A 177 18.83 0.70 -22.43
C GLY A 177 18.82 1.25 -20.99
N GLY A 178 17.97 0.67 -20.15
CA GLY A 178 17.76 1.08 -18.76
C GLY A 178 18.82 0.53 -17.82
N MET A 179 18.95 1.19 -16.67
CA MET A 179 19.82 0.74 -15.58
C MET A 179 19.22 1.18 -14.25
N ARG A 180 19.03 0.24 -13.33
CA ARG A 180 18.52 0.54 -11.98
C ARG A 180 19.38 1.61 -11.29
N GLY A 181 18.72 2.64 -10.76
CA GLY A 181 19.41 3.80 -10.19
C GLY A 181 19.76 4.89 -11.20
N SER A 182 19.47 4.69 -12.48
CA SER A 182 19.58 5.69 -13.55
C SER A 182 18.26 6.40 -13.81
N TYR A 183 18.09 6.95 -15.02
CA TYR A 183 16.90 7.72 -15.39
C TYR A 183 15.65 6.84 -15.56
N VAL A 184 15.80 5.67 -16.18
CA VAL A 184 14.73 4.73 -16.48
C VAL A 184 15.21 3.31 -16.22
N PHE A 185 14.36 2.47 -15.66
CA PHE A 185 14.67 1.06 -15.44
C PHE A 185 13.38 0.23 -15.36
N ILE A 186 13.51 -1.08 -15.56
CA ILE A 186 12.41 -2.03 -15.38
C ILE A 186 12.32 -2.47 -13.92
N ASN A 187 11.16 -2.24 -13.34
CA ASN A 187 10.80 -2.82 -12.04
C ASN A 187 9.97 -4.08 -12.29
N ARG A 188 10.47 -5.22 -11.86
CA ARG A 188 9.97 -6.57 -12.13
C ARG A 188 10.00 -6.94 -13.62
N VAL A 189 10.67 -8.00 -13.92
CA VAL A 189 10.59 -8.69 -15.22
C VAL A 189 9.43 -9.68 -15.15
N GLY A 190 8.61 -9.74 -16.18
CA GLY A 190 7.47 -10.65 -16.27
C GLY A 190 6.16 -9.96 -16.66
N PRO A 191 5.03 -10.64 -16.52
CA PRO A 191 3.74 -10.14 -17.02
C PRO A 191 3.25 -8.86 -16.31
N GLU A 192 3.73 -8.57 -15.12
CA GLU A 192 3.48 -7.31 -14.38
C GLU A 192 4.64 -6.31 -14.48
N GLY A 193 5.51 -6.46 -15.46
CA GLY A 193 6.65 -5.58 -15.67
C GLY A 193 6.24 -4.12 -15.88
N MET A 194 7.01 -3.22 -15.27
CA MET A 194 6.79 -1.78 -15.37
C MET A 194 8.09 -1.05 -15.57
N MET A 195 8.08 -0.08 -16.47
CA MET A 195 9.13 0.88 -16.67
C MET A 195 8.96 2.04 -15.69
N ILE A 196 9.94 2.26 -14.85
CA ILE A 196 9.98 3.33 -13.85
C ILE A 196 10.65 4.55 -14.44
N VAL A 197 9.94 5.70 -14.37
CA VAL A 197 10.45 7.00 -14.83
C VAL A 197 10.37 8.00 -13.67
N PRO A 198 11.48 8.29 -12.98
CA PRO A 198 11.50 9.27 -11.89
C PRO A 198 11.11 10.67 -12.39
N VAL A 199 10.37 11.44 -11.58
CA VAL A 199 10.09 12.84 -11.88
C VAL A 199 11.34 13.71 -11.63
N GLY A 200 11.39 14.86 -12.29
CA GLY A 200 12.48 15.81 -12.16
C GLY A 200 12.64 16.34 -10.73
N GLN A 201 13.82 16.91 -10.42
CA GLN A 201 14.14 17.37 -9.05
C GLN A 201 13.15 18.44 -8.57
N LYS A 202 12.81 19.41 -9.42
CA LYS A 202 11.87 20.48 -9.07
C LYS A 202 10.49 19.97 -8.68
N GLU A 203 9.94 19.04 -9.46
CA GLU A 203 8.65 18.39 -9.18
C GLU A 203 8.71 17.55 -7.91
N ARG A 204 9.82 16.85 -7.69
CA ARG A 204 10.05 16.05 -6.48
C ARG A 204 10.05 16.91 -5.24
N ASP A 205 10.77 18.04 -5.25
CA ASP A 205 10.85 18.96 -4.11
C ASP A 205 9.47 19.54 -3.79
N ALA A 206 8.70 19.91 -4.81
CA ALA A 206 7.33 20.40 -4.64
C ALA A 206 6.40 19.33 -4.04
N ILE A 207 6.50 18.09 -4.52
CA ILE A 207 5.70 16.96 -4.00
C ILE A 207 6.07 16.65 -2.54
N VAL A 208 7.35 16.65 -2.20
CA VAL A 208 7.82 16.41 -0.82
C VAL A 208 7.28 17.50 0.12
N ALA A 209 7.39 18.78 -0.27
CA ALA A 209 6.86 19.88 0.52
C ALA A 209 5.34 19.78 0.73
N GLU A 210 4.59 19.45 -0.31
CA GLU A 210 3.13 19.23 -0.22
C GLU A 210 2.75 18.08 0.70
N SER A 211 3.57 17.03 0.76
CA SER A 211 3.27 15.80 1.51
C SER A 211 3.58 15.91 3.01
N GLN A 212 4.13 17.00 3.50
CA GLN A 212 4.61 17.11 4.88
C GLN A 212 3.50 16.85 5.92
N SER A 213 2.36 17.52 5.82
CA SER A 213 1.24 17.33 6.75
C SER A 213 0.68 15.92 6.71
N LEU A 214 0.58 15.31 5.52
CA LEU A 214 0.15 13.93 5.38
C LEU A 214 1.17 12.96 5.99
N THR A 215 2.47 13.23 5.84
CA THR A 215 3.55 12.47 6.47
C THR A 215 3.38 12.42 7.98
N GLU A 216 3.22 13.57 8.62
CA GLU A 216 3.06 13.67 10.08
C GLU A 216 1.82 12.93 10.58
N ARG A 217 0.71 13.04 9.86
CA ARG A 217 -0.54 12.31 10.19
C ARG A 217 -0.36 10.81 10.08
N LEU A 218 0.31 10.35 9.01
CA LEU A 218 0.56 8.93 8.77
C LEU A 218 1.52 8.36 9.81
N GLU A 219 2.66 9.00 10.05
CA GLU A 219 3.68 8.53 10.99
C GLU A 219 3.12 8.40 12.41
N ARG A 220 2.29 9.35 12.85
CA ARG A 220 1.55 9.21 14.12
C ARG A 220 0.59 8.01 14.12
N ALA A 221 -0.13 7.79 13.02
CA ALA A 221 -1.11 6.71 12.94
C ALA A 221 -0.48 5.30 12.94
N ILE A 222 0.71 5.15 12.37
CA ILE A 222 1.43 3.87 12.25
C ILE A 222 2.54 3.71 13.30
N GLY A 223 2.69 4.67 14.21
CA GLY A 223 3.64 4.58 15.32
C GLY A 223 5.12 4.68 14.91
N VAL A 224 5.43 5.41 13.85
CA VAL A 224 6.83 5.73 13.51
C VAL A 224 7.34 6.76 14.54
N PRO A 225 8.46 6.47 15.23
CA PRO A 225 9.02 7.44 16.20
C PRO A 225 9.39 8.76 15.54
N ASP A 226 9.17 9.86 16.26
CA ASP A 226 9.66 11.17 15.83
C ASP A 226 11.18 11.08 15.59
N ARG A 227 11.63 11.68 14.52
CA ARG A 227 13.08 11.78 14.26
C ARG A 227 13.67 12.77 15.26
N PRO A 228 14.83 12.42 15.86
CA PRO A 228 15.53 13.34 16.74
C PRO A 228 15.99 14.61 16.02
#